data_9e00e89ebbec09243090b21be2690c2b
#
_entry.id   9e00e89ebbec09243090b21be2690c2b
#
_cell.length_a   1.000
_cell.length_b   1.000
_cell.length_c   1.000
_cell.angle_alpha   90.00
_cell.angle_beta   90.00
_cell.angle_gamma   90.00
#
_symmetry.space_group_name_H-M   'P 1'
#
loop_
_entity.id
_entity.type
_entity.pdbx_description
1 polymer ?
#
loop_
_entity_poly.entity_id
_entity_poly.type
_entity_poly.pdbx_seq_one_letter_code
_entity_poly.pdbx_strand_id
1 'polypeptide(L)'
;MKHLSNAVVDLTQLAANYNRICSLAAPSRVICVVKADAYGHGAIECAKALYDAGARCFAVANIAEAIEIKPYIGESGLLILGASSPDDAPVLAENKIAQTVYSLEYARELSERVPSGERLLCHLKLNTGMNRLGFEALYGENSDSSALLDIVNACSIENLDFEGVFTHFAQSDTPSSSMTDMQFDRFTITLDALEKQGITFAIRHASNSAAIYNYKNTHLDMVRAGIVLYGFDPSPDTAAIGCKPIMTLKTTVTHVHTLKKGEGVGYGSTFVADRDMKIATLAIGYADGFVRAYSGTNSLSGEIGSVYINGKEAPLVGRICMDQCTVCVDGIDVKMGDEAIVFDSVHTADRLARAANTINYEVTSILTRRVKKIYVK
;
A
#
# COMPACT_ATOMS: atom_id res chain seq x y z
N MET A 1 21.62 21.30 -3.14
CA MET A 1 20.56 21.94 -3.96
C MET A 1 19.26 21.92 -3.20
N LYS A 2 18.49 23.01 -3.18
CA LYS A 2 17.15 23.04 -2.56
C LYS A 2 16.16 22.37 -3.52
N HIS A 3 15.54 21.28 -3.09
CA HIS A 3 14.45 20.66 -3.86
C HIS A 3 13.19 21.52 -3.69
N LEU A 4 12.51 21.80 -4.80
CA LEU A 4 11.29 22.61 -4.82
C LEU A 4 10.06 21.81 -4.41
N SER A 5 10.10 20.47 -4.59
CA SER A 5 9.06 19.53 -4.14
C SER A 5 9.69 18.48 -3.24
N ASN A 6 9.03 18.18 -2.12
CA ASN A 6 9.49 17.20 -1.15
C ASN A 6 8.31 16.57 -0.39
N ALA A 7 8.52 15.37 0.12
CA ALA A 7 7.62 14.64 0.99
C ALA A 7 8.24 14.54 2.39
N VAL A 8 7.65 15.21 3.37
CA VAL A 8 8.04 15.09 4.77
C VAL A 8 7.31 13.89 5.37
N VAL A 9 8.07 12.94 5.93
CA VAL A 9 7.56 11.69 6.51
C VAL A 9 7.85 11.68 8.01
N ASP A 10 6.80 11.63 8.83
CA ASP A 10 6.85 11.59 10.29
C ASP A 10 6.98 10.14 10.79
N LEU A 11 8.20 9.77 11.19
CA LEU A 11 8.50 8.42 11.68
C LEU A 11 7.99 8.20 13.12
N THR A 12 7.82 9.26 13.91
CA THR A 12 7.21 9.17 15.25
C THR A 12 5.73 8.84 15.12
N GLN A 13 5.03 9.49 14.21
CA GLN A 13 3.63 9.18 13.93
C GLN A 13 3.47 7.77 13.34
N LEU A 14 4.42 7.28 12.51
CA LEU A 14 4.42 5.91 12.02
C LEU A 14 4.48 4.90 13.17
N ALA A 15 5.39 5.11 14.14
CA ALA A 15 5.49 4.28 15.34
C ALA A 15 4.20 4.33 16.18
N ALA A 16 3.59 5.50 16.32
CA ALA A 16 2.30 5.66 17.02
C ALA A 16 1.16 4.90 16.32
N ASN A 17 1.10 4.97 14.98
CA ASN A 17 0.14 4.20 14.18
C ASN A 17 0.33 2.69 14.37
N TYR A 18 1.58 2.20 14.31
CA TYR A 18 1.90 0.80 14.55
C TYR A 18 1.42 0.34 15.93
N ASN A 19 1.73 1.08 17.00
CA ASN A 19 1.29 0.76 18.36
C ASN A 19 -0.24 0.75 18.49
N ARG A 20 -0.92 1.67 17.81
CA ARG A 20 -2.38 1.69 17.75
C ARG A 20 -2.94 0.43 17.08
N ILE A 21 -2.34 0.01 15.97
CA ILE A 21 -2.75 -1.21 15.24
C ILE A 21 -2.49 -2.45 16.09
N CYS A 22 -1.35 -2.54 16.77
CA CYS A 22 -1.07 -3.64 17.71
C CYS A 22 -2.15 -3.75 18.79
N SER A 23 -2.59 -2.63 19.36
CA SER A 23 -3.66 -2.61 20.37
C SER A 23 -5.00 -3.07 19.82
N LEU A 24 -5.32 -2.75 18.55
CA LEU A 24 -6.56 -3.18 17.89
C LEU A 24 -6.55 -4.66 17.50
N ALA A 25 -5.38 -5.18 17.14
CA ALA A 25 -5.19 -6.54 16.69
C ALA A 25 -4.99 -7.55 17.84
N ALA A 26 -4.66 -7.08 19.04
CA ALA A 26 -4.33 -7.97 20.18
C ALA A 26 -5.41 -9.03 20.43
N PRO A 27 -5.02 -10.30 20.68
CA PRO A 27 -3.66 -10.79 20.91
C PRO A 27 -2.85 -11.13 19.65
N SER A 28 -3.41 -10.95 18.44
CA SER A 28 -2.75 -11.26 17.17
C SER A 28 -1.55 -10.33 16.93
N ARG A 29 -0.49 -10.87 16.32
CA ARG A 29 0.69 -10.09 15.93
C ARG A 29 0.44 -9.32 14.63
N VAL A 30 1.26 -8.30 14.38
CA VAL A 30 1.14 -7.45 13.20
C VAL A 30 2.28 -7.72 12.21
N ILE A 31 1.93 -8.06 10.97
CA ILE A 31 2.84 -8.04 9.83
C ILE A 31 2.78 -6.64 9.23
N CYS A 32 3.90 -5.92 9.27
CA CYS A 32 4.05 -4.59 8.68
C CYS A 32 4.29 -4.70 7.18
N VAL A 33 3.33 -4.27 6.35
CA VAL A 33 3.47 -4.34 4.89
C VAL A 33 4.16 -3.07 4.39
N VAL A 34 5.40 -3.21 3.93
CA VAL A 34 6.28 -2.10 3.50
C VAL A 34 6.64 -2.14 2.01
N LYS A 35 5.86 -2.86 1.21
CA LYS A 35 6.00 -2.97 -0.24
C LYS A 35 5.82 -1.62 -0.96
N ALA A 36 6.23 -1.53 -2.22
CA ALA A 36 6.13 -0.35 -3.06
C ALA A 36 6.76 0.88 -2.37
N ASP A 37 8.00 0.72 -1.91
CA ASP A 37 8.74 1.74 -1.17
C ASP A 37 7.97 2.26 0.05
N ALA A 38 7.40 1.31 0.86
CA ALA A 38 6.50 1.63 1.98
C ALA A 38 5.32 2.50 1.53
N TYR A 39 4.63 2.09 0.46
CA TYR A 39 3.54 2.87 -0.16
C TYR A 39 3.96 4.30 -0.53
N GLY A 40 5.20 4.45 -1.01
CA GLY A 40 5.78 5.73 -1.40
C GLY A 40 6.42 6.55 -0.24
N HIS A 41 6.43 6.00 0.98
CA HIS A 41 6.95 6.71 2.17
C HIS A 41 8.45 6.48 2.42
N GLY A 42 9.09 5.52 1.73
CA GLY A 42 10.50 5.17 1.90
C GLY A 42 10.67 3.90 2.75
N ALA A 43 10.90 2.76 2.07
CA ALA A 43 10.89 1.45 2.70
C ALA A 43 11.94 1.29 3.81
N ILE A 44 13.19 1.73 3.56
CA ILE A 44 14.30 1.57 4.51
C ILE A 44 14.01 2.31 5.82
N GLU A 45 13.68 3.60 5.76
CA GLU A 45 13.50 4.41 6.96
C GLU A 45 12.20 4.04 7.70
N CYS A 46 11.14 3.68 6.98
CA CYS A 46 9.93 3.15 7.59
C CYS A 46 10.17 1.79 8.27
N ALA A 47 10.89 0.86 7.63
CA ALA A 47 11.21 -0.44 8.21
C ALA A 47 12.06 -0.30 9.49
N LYS A 48 13.09 0.58 9.50
CA LYS A 48 13.88 0.90 10.69
C LYS A 48 12.99 1.42 11.83
N ALA A 49 12.16 2.42 11.55
CA ALA A 49 11.30 3.03 12.57
C ALA A 49 10.29 2.03 13.13
N LEU A 50 9.72 1.17 12.30
CA LEU A 50 8.82 0.10 12.73
C LEU A 50 9.56 -0.96 13.58
N TYR A 51 10.77 -1.36 13.17
CA TYR A 51 11.61 -2.29 13.92
C TYR A 51 11.96 -1.73 15.30
N ASP A 52 12.35 -0.46 15.38
CA ASP A 52 12.63 0.26 16.63
C ASP A 52 11.38 0.37 17.51
N ALA A 53 10.19 0.50 16.92
CA ALA A 53 8.90 0.49 17.61
C ALA A 53 8.46 -0.92 18.08
N GLY A 54 9.21 -1.98 17.76
CA GLY A 54 8.94 -3.34 18.21
C GLY A 54 8.35 -4.27 17.14
N ALA A 55 8.21 -3.84 15.89
CA ALA A 55 7.79 -4.73 14.80
C ALA A 55 8.82 -5.84 14.57
N ARG A 56 8.32 -7.08 14.38
CA ARG A 56 9.16 -8.28 14.17
C ARG A 56 8.70 -9.13 12.99
N CYS A 57 7.70 -8.66 12.25
CA CYS A 57 7.20 -9.32 11.04
C CYS A 57 6.93 -8.27 9.97
N PHE A 58 7.51 -8.48 8.79
CA PHE A 58 7.41 -7.57 7.66
C PHE A 58 6.94 -8.31 6.41
N ALA A 59 6.32 -7.58 5.47
CA ALA A 59 5.97 -8.15 4.19
C ALA A 59 6.19 -7.14 3.05
N VAL A 60 6.67 -7.66 1.93
CA VAL A 60 6.99 -6.92 0.71
C VAL A 60 6.36 -7.58 -0.51
N ALA A 61 6.50 -7.00 -1.71
CA ALA A 61 5.91 -7.54 -2.92
C ALA A 61 6.84 -8.52 -3.66
N ASN A 62 8.15 -8.30 -3.62
CA ASN A 62 9.13 -9.03 -4.41
C ASN A 62 10.49 -9.11 -3.72
N ILE A 63 11.40 -9.91 -4.30
CA ILE A 63 12.74 -10.16 -3.74
C ILE A 63 13.61 -8.90 -3.67
N ALA A 64 13.53 -7.99 -4.64
CA ALA A 64 14.33 -6.76 -4.62
C ALA A 64 14.00 -5.90 -3.41
N GLU A 65 12.70 -5.72 -3.11
CA GLU A 65 12.25 -5.02 -1.90
C GLU A 65 12.65 -5.76 -0.62
N ALA A 66 12.64 -7.11 -0.65
CA ALA A 66 13.04 -7.92 0.50
C ALA A 66 14.53 -7.73 0.83
N ILE A 67 15.41 -7.84 -0.16
CA ILE A 67 16.85 -7.65 0.01
C ILE A 67 17.18 -6.22 0.42
N GLU A 68 16.45 -5.23 -0.09
CA GLU A 68 16.65 -3.82 0.27
C GLU A 68 16.43 -3.56 1.76
N ILE A 69 15.38 -4.13 2.37
CA ILE A 69 15.05 -3.86 3.78
C ILE A 69 15.68 -4.85 4.77
N LYS A 70 16.06 -6.06 4.33
CA LYS A 70 16.58 -7.14 5.20
C LYS A 70 17.69 -6.69 6.16
N PRO A 71 18.68 -5.88 5.74
CA PRO A 71 19.75 -5.42 6.65
C PRO A 71 19.28 -4.55 7.82
N TYR A 72 18.08 -4.00 7.75
CA TYR A 72 17.58 -3.00 8.70
C TYR A 72 16.52 -3.51 9.67
N ILE A 73 16.11 -4.77 9.56
CA ILE A 73 15.04 -5.38 10.37
C ILE A 73 15.53 -6.54 11.26
N GLY A 74 16.84 -6.72 11.37
CA GLY A 74 17.46 -7.79 12.20
C GLY A 74 16.94 -9.19 11.85
N GLU A 75 16.68 -10.01 12.86
CA GLU A 75 16.15 -11.37 12.73
C GLU A 75 14.60 -11.41 12.57
N SER A 76 13.99 -10.32 12.14
CA SER A 76 12.54 -10.29 11.92
C SER A 76 12.13 -11.20 10.76
N GLY A 77 10.95 -11.80 10.87
CA GLY A 77 10.32 -12.51 9.77
C GLY A 77 10.04 -11.57 8.60
N LEU A 78 10.34 -12.02 7.39
CA LEU A 78 10.13 -11.26 6.15
C LEU A 78 9.46 -12.15 5.11
N LEU A 79 8.26 -11.74 4.67
CA LEU A 79 7.43 -12.49 3.71
C LEU A 79 7.32 -11.73 2.39
N ILE A 80 7.57 -12.41 1.28
CA ILE A 80 7.23 -11.95 -0.05
C ILE A 80 5.79 -12.35 -0.37
N LEU A 81 4.90 -11.37 -0.55
CA LEU A 81 3.47 -11.57 -0.81
C LEU A 81 3.15 -11.93 -2.27
N GLY A 82 4.07 -11.66 -3.18
CA GLY A 82 3.97 -11.95 -4.61
C GLY A 82 4.77 -13.18 -5.01
N ALA A 83 4.89 -13.39 -6.33
CA ALA A 83 5.75 -14.42 -6.90
C ALA A 83 7.21 -13.91 -6.99
N SER A 84 8.16 -14.81 -6.79
CA SER A 84 9.57 -14.65 -7.17
C SER A 84 9.91 -15.63 -8.30
N SER A 85 10.99 -15.39 -9.03
CA SER A 85 11.52 -16.43 -9.93
C SER A 85 11.92 -17.65 -9.10
N PRO A 86 11.65 -18.87 -9.55
CA PRO A 86 12.19 -20.06 -8.88
C PRO A 86 13.71 -20.02 -8.74
N ASP A 87 14.41 -19.37 -9.66
CA ASP A 87 15.88 -19.20 -9.61
C ASP A 87 16.35 -18.33 -8.42
N ASP A 88 15.44 -17.60 -7.76
CA ASP A 88 15.74 -16.83 -6.55
C ASP A 88 15.75 -17.71 -5.27
N ALA A 89 15.31 -18.98 -5.34
CA ALA A 89 15.20 -19.86 -4.17
C ALA A 89 16.48 -19.95 -3.33
N PRO A 90 17.70 -20.01 -3.90
CA PRO A 90 18.93 -20.00 -3.09
C PRO A 90 19.08 -18.72 -2.26
N VAL A 91 18.80 -17.56 -2.84
CA VAL A 91 18.90 -16.26 -2.15
C VAL A 91 17.85 -16.16 -1.05
N LEU A 92 16.63 -16.65 -1.31
CA LEU A 92 15.53 -16.65 -0.34
C LEU A 92 15.87 -17.52 0.88
N ALA A 93 16.41 -18.75 0.64
CA ALA A 93 16.79 -19.67 1.70
C ALA A 93 17.95 -19.11 2.54
N GLU A 94 19.04 -18.63 1.91
CA GLU A 94 20.20 -18.04 2.58
C GLU A 94 19.82 -16.88 3.49
N ASN A 95 18.91 -16.01 3.03
CA ASN A 95 18.48 -14.82 3.77
C ASN A 95 17.29 -15.07 4.71
N LYS A 96 16.78 -16.31 4.81
CA LYS A 96 15.59 -16.67 5.59
C LYS A 96 14.38 -15.78 5.27
N ILE A 97 14.14 -15.57 3.97
CA ILE A 97 12.99 -14.82 3.46
C ILE A 97 11.90 -15.82 3.08
N ALA A 98 10.74 -15.69 3.70
CA ALA A 98 9.61 -16.56 3.41
C ALA A 98 8.98 -16.22 2.05
N GLN A 99 8.73 -17.24 1.23
CA GLN A 99 8.10 -17.10 -0.07
C GLN A 99 6.64 -17.54 -0.03
N THR A 100 5.76 -16.75 -0.67
CA THR A 100 4.38 -17.16 -0.94
C THR A 100 4.36 -18.26 -1.99
N VAL A 101 3.77 -19.41 -1.66
CA VAL A 101 3.55 -20.54 -2.57
C VAL A 101 2.07 -20.66 -2.88
N TYR A 102 1.73 -20.69 -4.17
CA TYR A 102 0.36 -20.52 -4.65
C TYR A 102 -0.11 -21.59 -5.64
N SER A 103 0.76 -22.52 -6.04
CA SER A 103 0.42 -23.69 -6.84
C SER A 103 1.43 -24.82 -6.59
N LEU A 104 1.04 -26.06 -6.87
CA LEU A 104 1.92 -27.23 -6.76
C LEU A 104 3.07 -27.17 -7.77
N GLU A 105 2.82 -26.68 -8.97
CA GLU A 105 3.85 -26.49 -10.00
C GLU A 105 4.93 -25.54 -9.50
N TYR A 106 4.54 -24.36 -9.01
CA TYR A 106 5.49 -23.39 -8.45
C TYR A 106 6.25 -23.93 -7.23
N ALA A 107 5.58 -24.71 -6.37
CA ALA A 107 6.24 -25.39 -5.24
C ALA A 107 7.35 -26.33 -5.72
N ARG A 108 7.09 -27.13 -6.76
CA ARG A 108 8.09 -28.04 -7.34
C ARG A 108 9.26 -27.29 -7.96
N GLU A 109 8.98 -26.26 -8.74
CA GLU A 109 10.03 -25.44 -9.36
C GLU A 109 10.94 -24.75 -8.34
N LEU A 110 10.38 -24.24 -7.23
CA LEU A 110 11.17 -23.70 -6.11
C LEU A 110 12.04 -24.78 -5.48
N SER A 111 11.43 -25.94 -5.15
CA SER A 111 12.11 -27.07 -4.51
C SER A 111 13.32 -27.56 -5.28
N GLU A 112 13.21 -27.65 -6.62
CA GLU A 112 14.32 -28.07 -7.50
C GLU A 112 15.54 -27.13 -7.42
N ARG A 113 15.35 -25.90 -6.97
CA ARG A 113 16.39 -24.85 -6.91
C ARG A 113 16.87 -24.51 -5.50
N VAL A 114 16.19 -24.99 -4.47
CA VAL A 114 16.67 -24.87 -3.08
C VAL A 114 17.97 -25.67 -2.96
N PRO A 115 19.08 -25.08 -2.46
CA PRO A 115 20.36 -25.78 -2.31
C PRO A 115 20.24 -27.03 -1.44
N SER A 116 21.03 -28.05 -1.78
CA SER A 116 21.06 -29.32 -1.02
C SER A 116 21.38 -29.09 0.45
N GLY A 117 20.54 -29.59 1.34
CA GLY A 117 20.66 -29.42 2.79
C GLY A 117 20.04 -28.14 3.35
N GLU A 118 19.58 -27.23 2.50
CA GLU A 118 18.86 -26.01 2.88
C GLU A 118 17.34 -26.25 2.85
N ARG A 119 16.60 -25.38 3.53
CA ARG A 119 15.14 -25.33 3.49
C ARG A 119 14.66 -23.91 3.21
N LEU A 120 13.63 -23.78 2.40
CA LEU A 120 12.99 -22.50 2.09
C LEU A 120 11.74 -22.32 2.96
N LEU A 121 11.69 -21.21 3.72
CA LEU A 121 10.50 -20.81 4.45
C LEU A 121 9.36 -20.43 3.47
N CYS A 122 8.18 -20.94 3.72
CA CYS A 122 7.04 -20.77 2.82
C CYS A 122 5.77 -20.37 3.57
N HIS A 123 4.95 -19.52 2.95
CA HIS A 123 3.56 -19.32 3.33
C HIS A 123 2.65 -19.81 2.20
N LEU A 124 1.77 -20.75 2.53
CA LEU A 124 0.76 -21.24 1.61
C LEU A 124 -0.29 -20.16 1.33
N LYS A 125 -0.56 -19.85 0.08
CA LYS A 125 -1.60 -18.90 -0.30
C LYS A 125 -2.85 -19.63 -0.77
N LEU A 126 -4.00 -19.39 -0.12
CA LEU A 126 -5.30 -19.88 -0.54
C LEU A 126 -6.08 -18.81 -1.33
N ASN A 127 -6.63 -19.20 -2.48
CA ASN A 127 -7.61 -18.42 -3.23
C ASN A 127 -9.00 -18.74 -2.69
N THR A 128 -9.52 -17.86 -1.85
CA THR A 128 -10.86 -18.01 -1.27
C THR A 128 -11.93 -17.20 -2.02
N GLY A 129 -11.55 -16.50 -3.12
CA GLY A 129 -12.45 -15.69 -3.92
C GLY A 129 -11.91 -14.36 -4.39
N MET A 130 -10.63 -14.00 -4.09
CA MET A 130 -9.97 -12.84 -4.69
C MET A 130 -9.59 -13.09 -6.15
N ASN A 131 -9.42 -14.35 -6.56
CA ASN A 131 -9.15 -14.81 -7.92
C ASN A 131 -7.93 -14.16 -8.58
N ARG A 132 -6.89 -13.95 -7.79
CA ARG A 132 -5.63 -13.35 -8.25
C ARG A 132 -4.45 -14.30 -8.16
N LEU A 133 -4.34 -15.03 -7.04
CA LEU A 133 -3.21 -15.90 -6.72
C LEU A 133 -3.61 -16.84 -5.57
N GLY A 134 -3.23 -18.13 -5.64
CA GLY A 134 -3.41 -19.10 -4.56
C GLY A 134 -3.96 -20.43 -5.03
N PHE A 135 -3.74 -21.48 -4.22
CA PHE A 135 -4.42 -22.75 -4.36
C PHE A 135 -5.93 -22.56 -4.15
N GLU A 136 -6.75 -23.27 -4.91
CA GLU A 136 -8.20 -23.19 -4.74
C GLU A 136 -8.60 -23.69 -3.35
N ALA A 137 -9.35 -22.86 -2.63
CA ALA A 137 -9.89 -23.21 -1.33
C ALA A 137 -11.13 -24.09 -1.47
N LEU A 138 -11.35 -24.94 -0.49
CA LEU A 138 -12.55 -25.78 -0.44
C LEU A 138 -13.80 -24.93 -0.13
N TYR A 139 -14.96 -25.38 -0.65
CA TYR A 139 -16.25 -24.77 -0.37
C TYR A 139 -17.36 -25.82 -0.41
N GLY A 140 -18.06 -26.00 0.72
CA GLY A 140 -19.17 -26.94 0.85
C GLY A 140 -18.78 -28.41 0.63
N GLU A 141 -19.81 -29.27 0.54
CA GLU A 141 -19.65 -30.75 0.41
C GLU A 141 -19.17 -31.18 -1.00
N ASN A 142 -19.28 -30.32 -2.01
CA ASN A 142 -18.94 -30.60 -3.41
C ASN A 142 -17.59 -30.04 -3.82
N SER A 143 -16.67 -29.78 -2.88
CA SER A 143 -15.32 -29.30 -3.18
C SER A 143 -14.55 -30.34 -3.99
N ASP A 144 -13.85 -29.89 -5.03
CA ASP A 144 -12.97 -30.74 -5.80
C ASP A 144 -11.85 -31.30 -4.92
N SER A 145 -11.83 -32.60 -4.73
CA SER A 145 -10.80 -33.29 -3.94
C SER A 145 -9.39 -33.10 -4.53
N SER A 146 -9.28 -32.75 -5.81
CA SER A 146 -7.99 -32.49 -6.46
C SER A 146 -7.31 -31.24 -5.90
N ALA A 147 -8.08 -30.18 -5.57
CA ALA A 147 -7.53 -28.97 -4.97
C ALA A 147 -6.87 -29.24 -3.61
N LEU A 148 -7.52 -30.05 -2.76
CA LEU A 148 -6.92 -30.47 -1.49
C LEU A 148 -5.65 -31.29 -1.70
N LEU A 149 -5.68 -32.21 -2.67
CA LEU A 149 -4.53 -33.07 -2.99
C LEU A 149 -3.32 -32.26 -3.45
N ASP A 150 -3.51 -31.21 -4.25
CA ASP A 150 -2.43 -30.34 -4.69
C ASP A 150 -1.77 -29.61 -3.51
N ILE A 151 -2.58 -29.15 -2.53
CA ILE A 151 -2.06 -28.51 -1.31
C ILE A 151 -1.26 -29.53 -0.48
N VAL A 152 -1.81 -30.75 -0.26
CA VAL A 152 -1.15 -31.81 0.48
C VAL A 152 0.17 -32.18 -0.17
N ASN A 153 0.19 -32.34 -1.50
CA ASN A 153 1.41 -32.65 -2.26
C ASN A 153 2.46 -31.52 -2.13
N ALA A 154 2.05 -30.26 -2.20
CA ALA A 154 2.96 -29.13 -2.01
C ALA A 154 3.55 -29.11 -0.60
N CYS A 155 2.72 -29.29 0.43
CA CYS A 155 3.17 -29.32 1.83
C CYS A 155 4.05 -30.54 2.16
N SER A 156 4.01 -31.60 1.33
CA SER A 156 4.84 -32.81 1.50
C SER A 156 6.25 -32.68 0.89
N ILE A 157 6.57 -31.57 0.24
CA ILE A 157 7.89 -31.33 -0.36
C ILE A 157 8.89 -31.01 0.77
N GLU A 158 9.89 -31.88 0.94
CA GLU A 158 10.75 -31.94 2.13
C GLU A 158 11.54 -30.67 2.39
N ASN A 159 12.07 -30.02 1.33
CA ASN A 159 12.90 -28.81 1.45
C ASN A 159 12.12 -27.50 1.40
N LEU A 160 10.77 -27.55 1.43
CA LEU A 160 9.90 -26.40 1.62
C LEU A 160 9.28 -26.44 3.03
N ASP A 161 9.51 -25.40 3.82
CA ASP A 161 9.02 -25.30 5.19
C ASP A 161 7.81 -24.38 5.26
N PHE A 162 6.61 -24.97 5.21
CA PHE A 162 5.35 -24.23 5.25
C PHE A 162 4.99 -23.79 6.69
N GLU A 163 5.63 -22.73 7.17
CA GLU A 163 5.37 -22.18 8.50
C GLU A 163 4.04 -21.42 8.59
N GLY A 164 3.53 -20.92 7.45
CA GLY A 164 2.32 -20.09 7.43
C GLY A 164 1.34 -20.41 6.32
N VAL A 165 0.09 -19.97 6.52
CA VAL A 165 -0.99 -20.03 5.54
C VAL A 165 -1.82 -18.74 5.57
N PHE A 166 -2.25 -18.26 4.38
CA PHE A 166 -3.04 -17.04 4.31
C PHE A 166 -3.98 -16.93 3.12
N THR A 167 -4.94 -16.05 3.28
CA THR A 167 -5.80 -15.57 2.20
C THR A 167 -5.80 -14.04 2.11
N HIS A 168 -6.55 -13.46 1.19
CA HIS A 168 -6.75 -12.02 1.07
C HIS A 168 -8.20 -11.70 0.71
N PHE A 169 -8.82 -10.84 1.50
CA PHE A 169 -10.21 -10.45 1.30
C PHE A 169 -10.36 -9.42 0.18
N ALA A 170 -11.39 -9.58 -0.63
CA ALA A 170 -11.69 -8.71 -1.77
C ALA A 170 -12.52 -7.48 -1.38
N GLN A 171 -13.35 -7.58 -0.33
CA GLN A 171 -14.34 -6.56 0.06
C GLN A 171 -14.37 -6.28 1.57
N SER A 172 -13.25 -6.42 2.25
CA SER A 172 -13.20 -6.17 3.70
C SER A 172 -13.27 -4.68 4.09
N ASP A 173 -13.17 -3.79 3.13
CA ASP A 173 -13.44 -2.36 3.25
C ASP A 173 -14.93 -2.03 3.41
N THR A 174 -15.81 -2.92 2.96
CA THR A 174 -17.26 -2.84 3.19
C THR A 174 -17.62 -3.60 4.48
N PRO A 175 -18.12 -2.94 5.53
CA PRO A 175 -18.56 -3.62 6.75
C PRO A 175 -19.69 -4.62 6.45
N SER A 176 -19.64 -5.79 7.11
CA SER A 176 -20.64 -6.86 6.97
C SER A 176 -20.83 -7.37 5.54
N SER A 177 -19.75 -7.41 4.76
CA SER A 177 -19.77 -7.98 3.41
C SER A 177 -19.90 -9.50 3.45
N SER A 178 -20.98 -10.05 2.86
CA SER A 178 -21.18 -11.49 2.71
C SER A 178 -20.05 -12.16 1.91
N MET A 179 -19.39 -11.41 1.03
CA MET A 179 -18.21 -11.89 0.30
C MET A 179 -17.02 -12.13 1.24
N THR A 180 -16.80 -11.25 2.21
CA THR A 180 -15.72 -11.41 3.20
C THR A 180 -16.01 -12.60 4.11
N ASP A 181 -17.26 -12.76 4.57
CA ASP A 181 -17.66 -13.88 5.40
C ASP A 181 -17.48 -15.20 4.62
N MET A 182 -17.96 -15.28 3.39
CA MET A 182 -17.79 -16.45 2.52
C MET A 182 -16.29 -16.79 2.29
N GLN A 183 -15.45 -15.77 2.09
CA GLN A 183 -14.00 -15.97 1.93
C GLN A 183 -13.37 -16.54 3.21
N PHE A 184 -13.81 -16.08 4.37
CA PHE A 184 -13.31 -16.58 5.63
C PHE A 184 -13.79 -18.01 5.93
N ASP A 185 -15.04 -18.32 5.62
CA ASP A 185 -15.59 -19.69 5.73
C ASP A 185 -14.81 -20.68 4.84
N ARG A 186 -14.53 -20.32 3.59
CA ARG A 186 -13.70 -21.14 2.69
C ARG A 186 -12.29 -21.35 3.24
N PHE A 187 -11.72 -20.32 3.83
CA PHE A 187 -10.40 -20.40 4.46
C PHE A 187 -10.42 -21.40 5.62
N THR A 188 -11.37 -21.30 6.53
CA THR A 188 -11.48 -22.18 7.72
C THR A 188 -11.80 -23.62 7.32
N ILE A 189 -12.75 -23.85 6.40
CA ILE A 189 -13.08 -25.18 5.89
C ILE A 189 -11.84 -25.87 5.30
N THR A 190 -11.03 -25.12 4.55
CA THR A 190 -9.80 -25.67 3.96
C THR A 190 -8.78 -26.02 5.04
N LEU A 191 -8.61 -25.17 6.07
CA LEU A 191 -7.72 -25.47 7.20
C LEU A 191 -8.15 -26.71 7.97
N ASP A 192 -9.45 -26.85 8.25
CA ASP A 192 -10.01 -28.02 8.95
C ASP A 192 -9.79 -29.31 8.15
N ALA A 193 -9.88 -29.23 6.80
CA ALA A 193 -9.61 -30.37 5.93
C ALA A 193 -8.13 -30.74 5.92
N LEU A 194 -7.22 -29.77 5.93
CA LEU A 194 -5.77 -29.98 5.99
C LEU A 194 -5.34 -30.56 7.35
N GLU A 195 -5.93 -30.09 8.45
CA GLU A 195 -5.66 -30.63 9.79
C GLU A 195 -6.03 -32.12 9.88
N LYS A 196 -7.14 -32.55 9.24
CA LYS A 196 -7.51 -33.97 9.14
C LYS A 196 -6.49 -34.81 8.34
N GLN A 197 -5.68 -34.17 7.48
CA GLN A 197 -4.55 -34.80 6.78
C GLN A 197 -3.23 -34.68 7.57
N GLY A 198 -3.26 -34.17 8.80
CA GLY A 198 -2.07 -33.97 9.64
C GLY A 198 -1.25 -32.73 9.28
N ILE A 199 -1.79 -31.81 8.47
CA ILE A 199 -1.10 -30.58 8.05
C ILE A 199 -1.63 -29.40 8.88
N THR A 200 -0.74 -28.77 9.65
CA THR A 200 -1.03 -27.60 10.47
C THR A 200 -0.01 -26.50 10.22
N PHE A 201 -0.38 -25.26 10.47
CA PHE A 201 0.46 -24.09 10.27
C PHE A 201 0.62 -23.31 11.56
N ALA A 202 1.86 -22.91 11.87
CA ALA A 202 2.17 -22.09 13.04
C ALA A 202 1.63 -20.65 12.91
N ILE A 203 1.44 -20.18 11.66
CA ILE A 203 1.02 -18.80 11.36
C ILE A 203 -0.15 -18.81 10.37
N ARG A 204 -1.32 -18.37 10.83
CA ARG A 204 -2.52 -18.20 10.00
C ARG A 204 -2.86 -16.72 9.93
N HIS A 205 -3.05 -16.16 8.74
CA HIS A 205 -3.39 -14.75 8.60
C HIS A 205 -4.32 -14.46 7.41
N ALA A 206 -5.44 -13.78 7.68
CA ALA A 206 -6.45 -13.42 6.69
C ALA A 206 -6.61 -11.89 6.55
N SER A 207 -6.68 -11.18 7.69
CA SER A 207 -7.00 -9.76 7.75
C SER A 207 -5.97 -8.87 7.07
N ASN A 208 -6.45 -8.01 6.18
CA ASN A 208 -5.74 -6.85 5.63
C ASN A 208 -6.06 -5.60 6.46
N SER A 209 -5.63 -4.41 6.02
CA SER A 209 -5.85 -3.13 6.73
C SER A 209 -7.32 -2.89 7.10
N ALA A 210 -8.26 -3.13 6.19
CA ALA A 210 -9.68 -2.92 6.45
C ALA A 210 -10.25 -3.96 7.42
N ALA A 211 -9.87 -5.23 7.24
CA ALA A 211 -10.34 -6.32 8.09
C ALA A 211 -9.85 -6.22 9.54
N ILE A 212 -8.69 -5.60 9.79
CA ILE A 212 -8.22 -5.31 11.16
C ILE A 212 -9.28 -4.55 11.96
N TYR A 213 -10.03 -3.68 11.30
CA TYR A 213 -11.06 -2.89 11.92
C TYR A 213 -12.46 -3.54 11.83
N ASN A 214 -12.86 -3.94 10.63
CA ASN A 214 -14.23 -4.36 10.35
C ASN A 214 -14.52 -5.83 10.74
N TYR A 215 -13.49 -6.71 10.80
CA TYR A 215 -13.67 -8.17 10.91
C TYR A 215 -12.74 -8.77 11.97
N LYS A 216 -12.93 -8.42 13.24
CA LYS A 216 -12.06 -8.85 14.34
C LYS A 216 -11.96 -10.37 14.50
N ASN A 217 -13.01 -11.10 14.13
CA ASN A 217 -13.04 -12.56 14.14
C ASN A 217 -12.08 -13.21 13.12
N THR A 218 -11.53 -12.43 12.17
CA THR A 218 -10.63 -12.93 11.14
C THR A 218 -9.13 -12.64 11.41
N HIS A 219 -8.79 -12.11 12.60
CA HIS A 219 -7.41 -11.73 12.93
C HIS A 219 -6.46 -12.92 12.98
N LEU A 220 -6.91 -14.06 13.54
CA LEU A 220 -6.12 -15.30 13.68
C LEU A 220 -4.80 -15.04 14.42
N ASP A 221 -3.68 -15.66 13.95
CA ASP A 221 -2.37 -15.52 14.61
C ASP A 221 -1.70 -14.17 14.27
N MET A 222 -1.94 -13.67 13.05
CA MET A 222 -1.40 -12.39 12.58
C MET A 222 -2.35 -11.61 11.69
N VAL A 223 -2.20 -10.28 11.69
CA VAL A 223 -2.88 -9.37 10.76
C VAL A 223 -1.86 -8.66 9.87
N ARG A 224 -2.25 -8.27 8.64
CA ARG A 224 -1.38 -7.57 7.70
C ARG A 224 -1.76 -6.10 7.60
N ALA A 225 -1.04 -5.25 8.30
CA ALA A 225 -1.21 -3.81 8.25
C ALA A 225 -0.44 -3.22 7.05
N GLY A 226 -1.16 -2.64 6.10
CA GLY A 226 -0.62 -1.93 4.96
C GLY A 226 -0.89 -0.43 5.09
N ILE A 227 -1.82 0.09 4.31
CA ILE A 227 -2.10 1.53 4.19
C ILE A 227 -2.40 2.21 5.53
N VAL A 228 -3.00 1.50 6.48
CA VAL A 228 -3.29 2.04 7.83
C VAL A 228 -2.04 2.36 8.65
N LEU A 229 -0.89 1.72 8.40
CA LEU A 229 0.39 2.10 9.02
C LEU A 229 0.75 3.55 8.66
N TYR A 230 0.46 3.92 7.43
CA TYR A 230 0.77 5.24 6.88
C TYR A 230 -0.33 6.27 7.17
N GLY A 231 -1.36 5.85 7.94
CA GLY A 231 -2.40 6.73 8.48
C GLY A 231 -3.55 7.04 7.53
N PHE A 232 -3.72 6.26 6.47
CA PHE A 232 -4.86 6.39 5.57
C PHE A 232 -5.91 5.31 5.85
N ASP A 233 -7.17 5.70 5.81
CA ASP A 233 -8.26 4.74 5.89
C ASP A 233 -8.33 3.92 4.57
N PRO A 234 -8.62 2.60 4.67
CA PRO A 234 -8.72 1.74 3.48
C PRO A 234 -9.85 2.14 2.53
N SER A 235 -10.89 2.76 3.03
CA SER A 235 -12.01 3.28 2.27
C SER A 235 -12.75 4.35 3.07
N PRO A 236 -13.50 5.27 2.40
CA PRO A 236 -14.34 6.25 3.08
C PRO A 236 -15.43 5.63 3.98
N ASP A 237 -15.84 4.41 3.68
CA ASP A 237 -16.86 3.66 4.43
C ASP A 237 -16.29 2.92 5.65
N THR A 238 -14.99 2.91 5.80
CA THR A 238 -14.32 2.30 6.95
C THR A 238 -14.33 3.29 8.11
N ALA A 239 -14.78 2.87 9.28
CA ALA A 239 -14.69 3.71 10.46
C ALA A 239 -13.23 4.06 10.76
N ALA A 240 -12.98 5.32 11.13
CA ALA A 240 -11.63 5.82 11.37
C ALA A 240 -10.88 4.96 12.40
N ILE A 241 -9.79 4.34 11.98
CA ILE A 241 -8.96 3.47 12.82
C ILE A 241 -8.24 4.28 13.92
N GLY A 242 -8.19 5.60 13.76
CA GLY A 242 -7.50 6.52 14.65
C GLY A 242 -5.99 6.61 14.38
N CYS A 243 -5.52 6.07 13.26
CA CYS A 243 -4.21 6.36 12.70
C CYS A 243 -4.21 7.72 11.99
N LYS A 244 -3.05 8.38 11.93
CA LYS A 244 -2.92 9.69 11.27
C LYS A 244 -1.95 9.62 10.11
N PRO A 245 -2.24 10.28 8.98
CA PRO A 245 -1.31 10.39 7.85
C PRO A 245 0.07 10.85 8.30
N ILE A 246 1.10 10.14 7.84
CA ILE A 246 2.49 10.40 8.21
C ILE A 246 3.23 11.22 7.15
N MET A 247 2.64 11.42 5.96
CA MET A 247 3.28 12.15 4.86
C MET A 247 2.62 13.52 4.66
N THR A 248 3.47 14.54 4.53
CA THR A 248 3.09 15.83 3.98
C THR A 248 3.82 16.04 2.66
N LEU A 249 3.10 16.11 1.55
CA LEU A 249 3.66 16.43 0.24
C LEU A 249 3.59 17.94 0.01
N LYS A 250 4.73 18.54 -0.27
CA LYS A 250 4.90 19.99 -0.43
C LYS A 250 5.56 20.32 -1.75
N THR A 251 5.21 21.50 -2.29
CA THR A 251 5.88 22.11 -3.43
C THR A 251 6.04 23.60 -3.24
N THR A 252 6.67 24.29 -4.20
CA THR A 252 6.98 25.71 -4.12
C THR A 252 6.31 26.47 -5.26
N VAL A 253 5.78 27.65 -4.96
CA VAL A 253 5.31 28.64 -5.93
C VAL A 253 6.51 29.20 -6.69
N THR A 254 6.55 29.00 -8.01
CA THR A 254 7.65 29.47 -8.87
C THR A 254 7.34 30.73 -9.64
N HIS A 255 6.07 31.02 -9.86
CA HIS A 255 5.61 32.22 -10.57
C HIS A 255 4.21 32.61 -10.15
N VAL A 256 3.92 33.92 -10.15
CA VAL A 256 2.58 34.46 -9.89
C VAL A 256 2.30 35.57 -10.89
N HIS A 257 1.16 35.52 -11.56
CA HIS A 257 0.75 36.57 -12.51
C HIS A 257 -0.77 36.67 -12.64
N THR A 258 -1.21 37.70 -13.33
CA THR A 258 -2.62 37.89 -13.68
C THR A 258 -2.88 37.30 -15.05
N LEU A 259 -3.81 36.35 -15.13
CA LEU A 259 -4.39 35.83 -16.36
C LEU A 259 -5.55 36.74 -16.77
N LYS A 260 -5.57 37.23 -18.00
CA LYS A 260 -6.62 38.11 -18.48
C LYS A 260 -7.84 37.33 -18.93
N LYS A 261 -9.03 37.96 -18.84
CA LYS A 261 -10.26 37.39 -19.39
C LYS A 261 -10.04 36.95 -20.84
N GLY A 262 -10.45 35.69 -21.13
CA GLY A 262 -10.35 35.09 -22.47
C GLY A 262 -9.02 34.38 -22.72
N GLU A 263 -8.01 34.53 -21.85
CA GLU A 263 -6.74 33.78 -21.99
C GLU A 263 -6.88 32.36 -21.42
N GLY A 264 -6.20 31.39 -22.09
CA GLY A 264 -6.20 30.01 -21.72
C GLY A 264 -4.97 29.59 -20.93
N VAL A 265 -5.09 28.50 -20.14
CA VAL A 265 -3.98 27.95 -19.34
C VAL A 265 -3.49 26.61 -19.89
N GLY A 266 -2.18 26.52 -20.14
CA GLY A 266 -1.47 25.28 -20.43
C GLY A 266 -1.86 24.62 -21.74
N TYR A 267 -1.50 23.34 -21.87
CA TYR A 267 -1.73 22.56 -23.09
C TYR A 267 -3.20 22.40 -23.44
N GLY A 268 -3.56 22.87 -24.65
CA GLY A 268 -4.91 22.79 -25.21
C GLY A 268 -5.87 23.80 -24.59
N SER A 269 -5.40 24.75 -23.77
CA SER A 269 -6.21 25.81 -23.15
C SER A 269 -7.54 25.28 -22.60
N THR A 270 -7.46 24.13 -21.88
CA THR A 270 -8.66 23.46 -21.33
C THR A 270 -9.37 24.28 -20.24
N PHE A 271 -8.67 25.27 -19.67
CA PHE A 271 -9.23 26.30 -18.82
C PHE A 271 -9.06 27.63 -19.54
N VAL A 272 -10.12 28.40 -19.65
CA VAL A 272 -10.13 29.77 -20.19
C VAL A 272 -10.71 30.71 -19.12
N ALA A 273 -9.99 31.77 -18.83
CA ALA A 273 -10.39 32.72 -17.81
C ALA A 273 -11.69 33.46 -18.21
N ASP A 274 -12.71 33.43 -17.36
CA ASP A 274 -13.99 34.14 -17.54
C ASP A 274 -13.90 35.61 -17.06
N ARG A 275 -12.88 35.95 -16.32
CA ARG A 275 -12.53 37.27 -15.79
C ARG A 275 -11.01 37.39 -15.65
N ASP A 276 -10.51 38.59 -15.35
CA ASP A 276 -9.13 38.74 -14.87
C ASP A 276 -8.98 38.01 -13.55
N MET A 277 -7.99 37.14 -13.44
CA MET A 277 -7.77 36.30 -12.26
C MET A 277 -6.28 36.13 -11.94
N LYS A 278 -5.94 35.95 -10.68
CA LYS A 278 -4.56 35.69 -10.23
C LYS A 278 -4.29 34.19 -10.24
N ILE A 279 -3.22 33.79 -10.90
CA ILE A 279 -2.79 32.39 -10.94
C ILE A 279 -1.34 32.23 -10.48
N ALA A 280 -1.02 31.04 -9.94
CA ALA A 280 0.32 30.67 -9.53
C ALA A 280 0.77 29.37 -10.21
N THR A 281 2.04 29.31 -10.60
CA THR A 281 2.69 28.11 -11.11
C THR A 281 3.43 27.42 -9.97
N LEU A 282 3.28 26.11 -9.86
CA LEU A 282 3.90 25.26 -8.84
C LEU A 282 4.92 24.31 -9.47
N ALA A 283 6.00 24.04 -8.74
CA ALA A 283 7.12 23.19 -9.19
C ALA A 283 6.84 21.68 -9.00
N ILE A 284 5.66 21.21 -9.38
CA ILE A 284 5.30 19.80 -9.33
C ILE A 284 4.45 19.43 -10.55
N GLY A 285 4.75 18.29 -11.17
CA GLY A 285 4.04 17.80 -12.32
C GLY A 285 4.00 16.27 -12.40
N TYR A 286 3.55 15.73 -13.54
CA TYR A 286 3.33 14.29 -13.63
C TYR A 286 4.64 13.46 -13.61
N ALA A 287 5.79 14.03 -13.90
CA ALA A 287 7.08 13.36 -13.72
C ALA A 287 7.50 13.21 -12.25
N ASP A 288 6.83 13.93 -11.35
CA ASP A 288 6.99 13.82 -9.90
C ASP A 288 5.99 12.83 -9.27
N GLY A 289 5.01 12.35 -10.06
CA GLY A 289 3.89 11.55 -9.59
C GLY A 289 2.60 12.37 -9.36
N PHE A 290 2.61 13.68 -9.67
CA PHE A 290 1.42 14.52 -9.62
C PHE A 290 0.65 14.44 -10.93
N VAL A 291 -0.19 13.39 -11.06
CA VAL A 291 -0.75 12.94 -12.34
C VAL A 291 -1.76 13.91 -12.96
N ARG A 292 -1.87 13.86 -14.30
CA ARG A 292 -2.77 14.72 -15.08
C ARG A 292 -4.25 14.57 -14.70
N ALA A 293 -4.66 13.41 -14.20
CA ALA A 293 -6.02 13.13 -13.79
C ALA A 293 -6.50 14.08 -12.67
N TYR A 294 -5.60 14.60 -11.82
CA TYR A 294 -5.97 15.57 -10.78
C TYR A 294 -6.50 16.90 -11.33
N SER A 295 -6.29 17.21 -12.63
CA SER A 295 -6.90 18.37 -13.29
C SER A 295 -8.41 18.24 -13.49
N GLY A 296 -9.03 17.15 -13.08
CA GLY A 296 -10.49 16.92 -13.22
C GLY A 296 -10.96 16.57 -14.63
N THR A 297 -10.04 16.44 -15.61
CA THR A 297 -10.39 16.18 -17.01
C THR A 297 -11.06 14.82 -17.24
N ASN A 298 -10.93 13.89 -16.29
CA ASN A 298 -11.52 12.56 -16.32
C ASN A 298 -12.26 12.22 -15.01
N SER A 299 -12.55 13.22 -14.19
CA SER A 299 -13.23 13.00 -12.89
C SER A 299 -14.69 12.59 -13.12
N LEU A 300 -15.08 11.43 -12.62
CA LEU A 300 -16.47 10.99 -12.60
C LEU A 300 -17.31 11.78 -11.59
N SER A 301 -16.67 12.32 -10.54
CA SER A 301 -17.31 13.15 -9.52
C SER A 301 -17.45 14.61 -9.92
N GLY A 302 -16.79 15.06 -11.00
CA GLY A 302 -16.64 16.47 -11.34
C GLY A 302 -15.68 17.23 -10.44
N GLU A 303 -15.03 16.57 -9.48
CA GLU A 303 -14.04 17.18 -8.58
C GLU A 303 -12.76 17.52 -9.33
N ILE A 304 -12.15 18.66 -8.97
CA ILE A 304 -10.86 19.12 -9.44
C ILE A 304 -9.90 19.09 -8.25
N GLY A 305 -8.69 18.62 -8.47
CA GLY A 305 -7.63 18.66 -7.47
C GLY A 305 -7.30 20.09 -7.09
N SER A 306 -6.80 20.27 -5.88
CA SER A 306 -6.34 21.57 -5.38
C SER A 306 -5.17 21.39 -4.42
N VAL A 307 -4.47 22.46 -4.13
CA VAL A 307 -3.42 22.56 -3.12
C VAL A 307 -3.80 23.62 -2.08
N TYR A 308 -3.02 23.73 -1.00
CA TYR A 308 -3.23 24.75 0.02
C TYR A 308 -2.00 25.67 0.07
N ILE A 309 -2.26 26.98 -0.03
CA ILE A 309 -1.24 28.02 0.07
C ILE A 309 -1.66 29.02 1.13
N ASN A 310 -0.80 29.27 2.12
CA ASN A 310 -1.11 30.16 3.25
C ASN A 310 -2.44 29.83 3.93
N GLY A 311 -2.74 28.52 4.09
CA GLY A 311 -3.96 28.01 4.74
C GLY A 311 -5.24 28.11 3.91
N LYS A 312 -5.16 28.55 2.65
CA LYS A 312 -6.31 28.66 1.74
C LYS A 312 -6.21 27.67 0.58
N GLU A 313 -7.34 27.17 0.17
CA GLU A 313 -7.46 26.26 -0.95
C GLU A 313 -7.25 26.97 -2.28
N ALA A 314 -6.38 26.43 -3.15
CA ALA A 314 -6.06 26.89 -4.48
C ALA A 314 -6.34 25.78 -5.50
N PRO A 315 -7.47 25.81 -6.23
CA PRO A 315 -7.83 24.78 -7.19
C PRO A 315 -6.90 24.80 -8.42
N LEU A 316 -6.65 23.60 -8.99
CA LEU A 316 -5.93 23.45 -10.23
C LEU A 316 -6.70 24.12 -11.38
N VAL A 317 -5.98 24.79 -12.28
CA VAL A 317 -6.50 25.37 -13.51
C VAL A 317 -5.67 24.90 -14.71
N GLY A 318 -6.36 24.42 -15.74
CA GLY A 318 -5.74 23.82 -16.90
C GLY A 318 -5.10 22.45 -16.60
N ARG A 319 -4.40 21.91 -17.58
CA ARG A 319 -3.76 20.58 -17.50
C ARG A 319 -2.44 20.63 -16.75
N ILE A 320 -2.21 19.64 -15.89
CA ILE A 320 -0.90 19.43 -15.28
C ILE A 320 0.12 19.08 -16.36
N CYS A 321 1.28 19.75 -16.33
CA CYS A 321 2.41 19.54 -17.22
C CYS A 321 3.41 18.53 -16.64
N MET A 322 4.51 18.26 -17.35
CA MET A 322 5.52 17.29 -16.91
C MET A 322 6.14 17.69 -15.56
N ASP A 323 6.50 18.96 -15.42
CA ASP A 323 7.30 19.48 -14.30
C ASP A 323 6.56 20.54 -13.47
N GLN A 324 5.39 20.97 -13.89
CA GLN A 324 4.67 22.11 -13.33
C GLN A 324 3.16 21.93 -13.43
N CYS A 325 2.44 22.62 -12.54
CA CYS A 325 1.00 22.79 -12.64
C CYS A 325 0.62 24.24 -12.28
N THR A 326 -0.59 24.64 -12.59
CA THR A 326 -1.10 25.99 -12.33
C THR A 326 -2.33 25.91 -11.43
N VAL A 327 -2.44 26.85 -10.50
CA VAL A 327 -3.57 26.97 -9.56
C VAL A 327 -4.14 28.39 -9.57
N CYS A 328 -5.44 28.50 -9.33
CA CYS A 328 -6.09 29.79 -9.08
C CYS A 328 -5.77 30.25 -7.65
N VAL A 329 -5.29 31.49 -7.51
CA VAL A 329 -4.93 32.09 -6.22
C VAL A 329 -5.66 33.39 -5.96
N ASP A 330 -6.86 33.57 -6.55
CA ASP A 330 -7.72 34.74 -6.26
C ASP A 330 -8.02 34.83 -4.76
N GLY A 331 -7.81 35.99 -4.17
CA GLY A 331 -8.04 36.22 -2.75
C GLY A 331 -7.03 35.55 -1.81
N ILE A 332 -5.95 34.99 -2.36
CA ILE A 332 -4.82 34.45 -1.59
C ILE A 332 -3.64 35.44 -1.72
N ASP A 333 -3.09 35.85 -0.59
CA ASP A 333 -1.82 36.59 -0.58
C ASP A 333 -0.70 35.58 -0.80
N VAL A 334 -0.11 35.59 -2.02
CA VAL A 334 0.87 34.63 -2.47
C VAL A 334 1.96 35.29 -3.27
N LYS A 335 3.19 34.80 -3.08
CA LYS A 335 4.40 35.26 -3.80
C LYS A 335 5.28 34.08 -4.21
N MET A 336 6.17 34.33 -5.14
CA MET A 336 7.21 33.37 -5.51
C MET A 336 8.02 32.95 -4.28
N GLY A 337 8.25 31.64 -4.12
CA GLY A 337 8.95 31.03 -2.99
C GLY A 337 8.04 30.56 -1.86
N ASP A 338 6.76 30.90 -1.86
CA ASP A 338 5.81 30.38 -0.88
C ASP A 338 5.65 28.86 -1.03
N GLU A 339 5.38 28.19 0.09
CA GLU A 339 5.11 26.76 0.13
C GLU A 339 3.66 26.48 -0.23
N ALA A 340 3.44 25.47 -1.05
CA ALA A 340 2.13 24.91 -1.34
C ALA A 340 2.05 23.47 -0.80
N ILE A 341 1.05 23.18 0.03
CA ILE A 341 0.76 21.84 0.56
C ILE A 341 -0.13 21.14 -0.45
N VAL A 342 0.36 20.01 -0.98
CA VAL A 342 -0.39 19.16 -1.92
C VAL A 342 -1.36 18.27 -1.16
N PHE A 343 -0.87 17.61 -0.10
CA PHE A 343 -1.65 16.91 0.93
C PHE A 343 -0.86 16.81 2.24
N ASP A 344 -1.58 16.67 3.34
CA ASP A 344 -1.05 16.49 4.70
C ASP A 344 -2.05 15.70 5.57
N SER A 345 -1.91 15.76 6.89
CA SER A 345 -2.80 15.10 7.84
C SER A 345 -4.18 15.75 7.97
N VAL A 346 -4.37 16.96 7.48
CA VAL A 346 -5.66 17.70 7.49
C VAL A 346 -6.32 17.64 6.12
N HIS A 347 -5.52 17.88 5.09
CA HIS A 347 -5.94 17.87 3.69
C HIS A 347 -5.43 16.58 3.05
N THR A 348 -6.13 15.47 3.30
CA THR A 348 -5.64 14.13 2.97
C THR A 348 -5.57 13.88 1.46
N ALA A 349 -4.77 12.87 1.07
CA ALA A 349 -4.63 12.43 -0.31
C ALA A 349 -5.95 11.94 -0.93
N ASP A 350 -6.97 11.63 -0.12
CA ASP A 350 -8.28 11.16 -0.59
C ASP A 350 -8.98 12.11 -1.54
N ARG A 351 -8.75 13.41 -1.40
CA ARG A 351 -9.32 14.40 -2.31
C ARG A 351 -8.69 14.32 -3.70
N LEU A 352 -7.39 14.14 -3.79
CA LEU A 352 -6.71 13.89 -5.06
C LEU A 352 -7.14 12.56 -5.67
N ALA A 353 -7.33 11.55 -4.82
CA ALA A 353 -7.82 10.25 -5.25
C ALA A 353 -9.21 10.36 -5.89
N ARG A 354 -10.15 11.08 -5.27
CA ARG A 354 -11.49 11.32 -5.85
C ARG A 354 -11.42 12.11 -7.17
N ALA A 355 -10.62 13.18 -7.22
CA ALA A 355 -10.43 13.97 -8.44
C ALA A 355 -9.90 13.14 -9.61
N ALA A 356 -9.10 12.10 -9.34
CA ALA A 356 -8.54 11.20 -10.34
C ALA A 356 -9.35 9.90 -10.54
N ASN A 357 -10.44 9.70 -9.80
CA ASN A 357 -11.21 8.46 -9.78
C ASN A 357 -10.34 7.23 -9.41
N THR A 358 -9.58 7.37 -8.34
CA THR A 358 -8.70 6.33 -7.81
C THR A 358 -8.74 6.28 -6.27
N ILE A 359 -7.79 5.61 -5.65
CA ILE A 359 -7.67 5.43 -4.20
C ILE A 359 -6.40 6.09 -3.63
N ASN A 360 -6.41 6.41 -2.34
CA ASN A 360 -5.29 7.07 -1.65
C ASN A 360 -3.98 6.26 -1.73
N TYR A 361 -4.05 4.93 -1.84
CA TYR A 361 -2.90 4.04 -2.07
C TYR A 361 -2.10 4.43 -3.32
N GLU A 362 -2.79 4.69 -4.43
CA GLU A 362 -2.13 5.07 -5.68
C GLU A 362 -1.51 6.45 -5.56
N VAL A 363 -2.21 7.42 -4.97
CA VAL A 363 -1.73 8.81 -4.83
C VAL A 363 -0.36 8.87 -4.14
N THR A 364 -0.13 8.05 -3.11
CA THR A 364 1.14 8.05 -2.39
C THR A 364 2.20 7.17 -3.06
N SER A 365 1.81 5.99 -3.57
CA SER A 365 2.77 5.01 -4.11
C SER A 365 3.36 5.39 -5.47
N ILE A 366 2.71 6.29 -6.24
CA ILE A 366 3.21 6.74 -7.55
C ILE A 366 4.23 7.88 -7.47
N LEU A 367 4.50 8.42 -6.27
CA LEU A 367 5.52 9.46 -6.12
C LEU A 367 6.87 8.97 -6.60
N THR A 368 7.49 9.73 -7.50
CA THR A 368 8.76 9.33 -8.10
C THR A 368 9.96 9.76 -7.25
N ARG A 369 11.14 9.22 -7.55
CA ARG A 369 12.41 9.61 -6.89
C ARG A 369 12.78 11.09 -7.05
N ARG A 370 12.09 11.86 -7.91
CA ARG A 370 12.27 13.31 -8.04
C ARG A 370 11.77 14.07 -6.82
N VAL A 371 10.75 13.53 -6.14
CA VAL A 371 10.26 14.06 -4.86
C VAL A 371 11.18 13.57 -3.75
N LYS A 372 11.96 14.47 -3.17
CA LYS A 372 12.87 14.13 -2.08
C LYS A 372 12.08 13.81 -0.81
N LYS A 373 12.32 12.64 -0.23
CA LYS A 373 11.79 12.29 1.10
C LYS A 373 12.66 12.90 2.20
N ILE A 374 12.01 13.51 3.19
CA ILE A 374 12.62 14.13 4.37
C ILE A 374 11.99 13.48 5.58
N TYR A 375 12.78 12.76 6.36
CA TYR A 375 12.30 12.06 7.53
C TYR A 375 12.45 12.91 8.78
N VAL A 376 11.40 12.97 9.60
CA VAL A 376 11.36 13.68 10.88
C VAL A 376 10.98 12.70 12.00
N LYS A 377 11.48 13.01 13.22
CA LYS A 377 11.24 12.23 14.45
C LYS A 377 10.69 13.15 15.51
#